data_f67606b2e33927e24896b4745289d6ee
#
_entry.id   f67606b2e33927e24896b4745289d6ee
#
_cell.length_a   1.000
_cell.length_b   1.000
_cell.length_c   1.000
_cell.angle_alpha   90.00
_cell.angle_beta   90.00
_cell.angle_gamma   90.00
#
_symmetry.space_group_name_H-M   'P 1'
#
loop_
_entity.id
_entity.type
_entity.pdbx_description
1 polymer ?
#
loop_
_entity_poly.entity_id
_entity_poly.type
_entity_poly.pdbx_seq_one_letter_code
_entity_poly.pdbx_strand_id
1 'polypeptide(L)'
;MRLGLLAGLSLLFVVLFLVGLAAKERDNRFCIACHLHEEKFDRFIAPVSVDLAGAHHTKKAVLCIDCHGGADLGMRLKVWTVAAYDTGRFLIGRYTEPDHMKIQLRDKECLQCHTPILKSVPAALSPEQEEMAEGRTGDSYHAIKDHDPVKLACVRCHPSHTADGEARFQFLARPRLLPLCRDCHKTMGEEVGYSLR
;
A
#
# COMPACT_ATOMS: atom_id res chain seq x y z
N MET A 1 11.73 37.48 -31.41
CA MET A 1 10.97 36.33 -32.03
C MET A 1 11.62 34.96 -31.79
N ARG A 2 12.92 34.77 -32.09
CA ARG A 2 13.57 33.44 -31.96
C ARG A 2 13.60 32.88 -30.50
N LEU A 3 13.83 33.74 -29.50
CA LEU A 3 13.89 33.33 -28.11
C LEU A 3 12.52 32.84 -27.57
N GLY A 4 11.43 33.52 -27.95
CA GLY A 4 10.08 33.12 -27.60
C GLY A 4 9.67 31.78 -28.23
N LEU A 5 10.09 31.53 -29.48
CA LEU A 5 9.86 30.26 -30.14
C LEU A 5 10.62 29.11 -29.45
N LEU A 6 11.89 29.30 -29.10
CA LEU A 6 12.69 28.31 -28.40
C LEU A 6 12.10 28.00 -27.02
N ALA A 7 11.69 29.00 -26.25
CA ALA A 7 11.03 28.80 -24.97
C ALA A 7 9.71 28.04 -25.11
N GLY A 8 8.90 28.37 -26.13
CA GLY A 8 7.66 27.63 -26.41
C GLY A 8 7.90 26.16 -26.78
N LEU A 9 8.88 25.87 -27.63
CA LEU A 9 9.25 24.52 -28.00
C LEU A 9 9.80 23.71 -26.80
N SER A 10 10.62 24.33 -25.96
CA SER A 10 11.12 23.69 -24.73
C SER A 10 10.00 23.37 -23.78
N LEU A 11 9.05 24.27 -23.57
CA LEU A 11 7.90 24.04 -22.72
C LEU A 11 7.04 22.89 -23.27
N LEU A 12 6.75 22.90 -24.56
CA LEU A 12 6.00 21.83 -25.22
C LEU A 12 6.69 20.48 -25.04
N PHE A 13 8.01 20.43 -25.22
CA PHE A 13 8.79 19.20 -25.03
C PHE A 13 8.66 18.68 -23.58
N VAL A 14 8.80 19.56 -22.58
CA VAL A 14 8.65 19.20 -21.16
C VAL A 14 7.26 18.66 -20.89
N VAL A 15 6.22 19.31 -21.40
CA VAL A 15 4.83 18.85 -21.21
C VAL A 15 4.62 17.46 -21.84
N LEU A 16 5.05 17.27 -23.09
CA LEU A 16 4.93 15.98 -23.77
C LEU A 16 5.71 14.88 -23.05
N PHE A 17 6.91 15.19 -22.57
CA PHE A 17 7.70 14.26 -21.77
C PHE A 17 6.99 13.84 -20.47
N LEU A 18 6.45 14.80 -19.72
CA LEU A 18 5.72 14.51 -18.48
C LEU A 18 4.44 13.71 -18.73
N VAL A 19 3.70 14.02 -19.80
CA VAL A 19 2.52 13.23 -20.22
C VAL A 19 2.92 11.81 -20.60
N GLY A 20 3.99 11.66 -21.37
CA GLY A 20 4.52 10.35 -21.74
C GLY A 20 4.96 9.53 -20.53
N LEU A 21 5.62 10.16 -19.57
CA LEU A 21 6.02 9.52 -18.31
C LEU A 21 4.79 9.09 -17.49
N ALA A 22 3.80 9.97 -17.33
CA ALA A 22 2.56 9.64 -16.62
C ALA A 22 1.77 8.51 -17.29
N ALA A 23 1.81 8.40 -18.61
CA ALA A 23 1.23 7.27 -19.33
C ALA A 23 2.00 5.97 -19.07
N LYS A 24 3.33 6.03 -19.03
CA LYS A 24 4.20 4.87 -18.78
C LYS A 24 4.07 4.32 -17.35
N GLU A 25 3.83 5.16 -16.38
CA GLU A 25 3.60 4.75 -14.99
C GLU A 25 2.38 3.83 -14.81
N ARG A 26 1.46 3.83 -15.76
CA ARG A 26 0.31 2.91 -15.79
C ARG A 26 0.66 1.51 -16.29
N ASP A 27 1.85 1.32 -16.79
CA ASP A 27 2.39 0.00 -17.16
C ASP A 27 3.20 -0.56 -15.98
N ASN A 28 2.71 -1.60 -15.32
CA ASN A 28 3.39 -2.21 -14.18
C ASN A 28 4.81 -2.70 -14.53
N ARG A 29 5.06 -3.07 -15.80
CA ARG A 29 6.39 -3.50 -16.26
C ARG A 29 7.39 -2.35 -16.28
N PHE A 30 6.92 -1.12 -16.42
CA PHE A 30 7.78 0.06 -16.31
C PHE A 30 8.41 0.17 -14.92
N CYS A 31 7.71 -0.25 -13.89
CA CYS A 31 8.19 -0.19 -12.50
C CYS A 31 9.35 -1.15 -12.22
N ILE A 32 9.50 -2.20 -13.05
CA ILE A 32 10.58 -3.19 -12.95
C ILE A 32 11.57 -3.13 -14.14
N ALA A 33 11.49 -2.09 -14.99
CA ALA A 33 12.34 -1.95 -16.17
C ALA A 33 13.86 -1.92 -15.86
N CYS A 34 14.22 -1.59 -14.63
CA CYS A 34 15.61 -1.63 -14.14
C CYS A 34 15.99 -2.98 -13.51
N HIS A 35 15.18 -4.03 -13.67
CA HIS A 35 15.39 -5.35 -13.04
C HIS A 35 15.46 -5.29 -11.51
N LEU A 36 14.70 -4.37 -10.93
CA LEU A 36 14.51 -4.23 -9.50
C LEU A 36 13.10 -4.71 -9.12
N HIS A 37 12.96 -5.26 -7.92
CA HIS A 37 11.67 -5.72 -7.38
C HIS A 37 11.03 -6.90 -8.14
N GLU A 38 11.78 -7.67 -8.92
CA GLU A 38 11.26 -8.77 -9.74
C GLU A 38 10.46 -9.77 -8.89
N GLU A 39 11.00 -10.21 -7.74
CA GLU A 39 10.30 -11.13 -6.83
C GLU A 39 8.94 -10.59 -6.37
N LYS A 40 8.86 -9.29 -6.05
CA LYS A 40 7.61 -8.63 -5.66
C LYS A 40 6.63 -8.54 -6.83
N PHE A 41 7.17 -8.28 -8.03
CA PHE A 41 6.37 -8.23 -9.26
C PHE A 41 5.82 -9.60 -9.63
N ASP A 42 6.60 -10.67 -9.54
CA ASP A 42 6.16 -12.04 -9.82
C ASP A 42 5.01 -12.45 -8.89
N ARG A 43 5.08 -12.10 -7.60
CA ARG A 43 3.96 -12.31 -6.66
C ARG A 43 2.76 -11.44 -7.00
N PHE A 44 2.98 -10.21 -7.43
CA PHE A 44 1.92 -9.27 -7.79
C PHE A 44 1.08 -9.75 -8.98
N ILE A 45 1.70 -10.34 -10.02
CA ILE A 45 1.02 -10.84 -11.21
C ILE A 45 0.64 -12.33 -11.13
N ALA A 46 0.96 -13.00 -10.03
CA ALA A 46 0.67 -14.42 -9.86
C ALA A 46 -0.85 -14.68 -9.97
N PRO A 47 -1.28 -15.75 -10.67
CA PRO A 47 -2.70 -16.07 -10.83
C PRO A 47 -3.39 -16.41 -9.50
N VAL A 48 -2.61 -16.91 -8.54
CA VAL A 48 -3.06 -17.12 -7.16
C VAL A 48 -2.34 -16.11 -6.28
N SER A 49 -3.11 -15.23 -5.65
CA SER A 49 -2.55 -14.18 -4.81
C SER A 49 -1.95 -14.75 -3.54
N VAL A 50 -0.67 -14.47 -3.31
CA VAL A 50 0.08 -14.88 -2.12
C VAL A 50 0.32 -13.73 -1.15
N ASP A 51 0.06 -12.50 -1.59
CA ASP A 51 0.15 -11.29 -0.78
C ASP A 51 -0.99 -10.31 -1.09
N LEU A 52 -1.10 -9.25 -0.29
CA LEU A 52 -2.18 -8.26 -0.42
C LEU A 52 -2.11 -7.51 -1.76
N ALA A 53 -0.92 -7.18 -2.24
CA ALA A 53 -0.76 -6.47 -3.51
C ALA A 53 -1.24 -7.33 -4.69
N GLY A 54 -0.87 -8.60 -4.74
CA GLY A 54 -1.36 -9.56 -5.73
C GLY A 54 -2.89 -9.73 -5.67
N ALA A 55 -3.48 -9.75 -4.47
CA ALA A 55 -4.93 -9.83 -4.31
C ALA A 55 -5.66 -8.61 -4.88
N HIS A 56 -5.10 -7.41 -4.71
CA HIS A 56 -5.64 -6.19 -5.31
C HIS A 56 -5.54 -6.22 -6.84
N HIS A 57 -4.40 -6.68 -7.35
CA HIS A 57 -4.19 -6.79 -8.81
C HIS A 57 -5.15 -7.80 -9.45
N THR A 58 -5.21 -9.02 -8.92
CA THR A 58 -6.04 -10.10 -9.50
C THR A 58 -7.53 -9.83 -9.40
N LYS A 59 -8.01 -9.21 -8.31
CA LYS A 59 -9.45 -8.98 -8.08
C LYS A 59 -9.97 -7.67 -8.67
N LYS A 60 -9.13 -6.64 -8.77
CA LYS A 60 -9.55 -5.27 -9.12
C LYS A 60 -8.65 -4.61 -10.17
N ALA A 61 -7.70 -5.34 -10.74
CA ALA A 61 -6.75 -4.82 -11.73
C ALA A 61 -5.99 -3.55 -11.23
N VAL A 62 -5.75 -3.47 -9.92
CA VAL A 62 -4.99 -2.37 -9.31
C VAL A 62 -3.56 -2.39 -9.86
N LEU A 63 -3.02 -1.22 -10.16
CA LEU A 63 -1.68 -1.03 -10.69
C LEU A 63 -0.71 -0.66 -9.56
N CYS A 64 0.59 -0.86 -9.80
CA CYS A 64 1.63 -0.44 -8.85
C CYS A 64 1.50 1.03 -8.47
N ILE A 65 1.19 1.87 -9.46
CA ILE A 65 1.06 3.32 -9.29
C ILE A 65 -0.14 3.74 -8.45
N ASP A 66 -1.20 2.92 -8.37
CA ASP A 66 -2.39 3.25 -7.59
C ASP A 66 -2.08 3.32 -6.08
N CYS A 67 -1.12 2.51 -5.62
CA CYS A 67 -0.61 2.56 -4.25
C CYS A 67 0.62 3.47 -4.13
N HIS A 68 1.57 3.37 -5.08
CA HIS A 68 2.87 4.03 -5.01
C HIS A 68 2.90 5.42 -5.61
N GLY A 69 1.85 5.85 -6.32
CA GLY A 69 1.79 7.15 -6.99
C GLY A 69 1.49 8.34 -6.10
N GLY A 70 1.00 8.10 -4.88
CA GLY A 70 0.56 9.14 -3.98
C GLY A 70 -0.88 9.61 -4.23
N ALA A 71 -1.65 9.77 -3.14
CA ALA A 71 -3.05 10.17 -3.16
C ALA A 71 -3.28 11.68 -3.28
N ASP A 72 -2.23 12.49 -3.24
CA ASP A 72 -2.29 13.93 -3.39
C ASP A 72 -1.08 14.46 -4.18
N LEU A 73 -1.22 15.69 -4.71
CA LEU A 73 -0.20 16.31 -5.55
C LEU A 73 1.15 16.41 -4.83
N GLY A 74 1.17 16.74 -3.54
CA GLY A 74 2.42 16.86 -2.78
C GLY A 74 3.17 15.52 -2.70
N MET A 75 2.45 14.43 -2.41
CA MET A 75 3.03 13.08 -2.41
C MET A 75 3.43 12.65 -3.82
N ARG A 76 2.63 12.97 -4.83
CA ARG A 76 2.95 12.70 -6.23
C ARG A 76 4.28 13.31 -6.66
N LEU A 77 4.48 14.59 -6.36
CA LEU A 77 5.73 15.27 -6.64
C LEU A 77 6.91 14.68 -5.87
N LYS A 78 6.70 14.31 -4.61
CA LYS A 78 7.71 13.63 -3.80
C LYS A 78 8.11 12.28 -4.42
N VAL A 79 7.14 11.47 -4.85
CA VAL A 79 7.38 10.19 -5.53
C VAL A 79 8.19 10.40 -6.79
N TRP A 80 7.82 11.35 -7.65
CA TRP A 80 8.56 11.66 -8.87
C TRP A 80 9.99 12.14 -8.60
N THR A 81 10.18 12.96 -7.58
CA THR A 81 11.52 13.45 -7.21
C THR A 81 12.41 12.29 -6.76
N VAL A 82 11.89 11.40 -5.90
CA VAL A 82 12.64 10.22 -5.43
C VAL A 82 12.92 9.27 -6.59
N ALA A 83 11.94 9.00 -7.45
CA ALA A 83 12.10 8.13 -8.62
C ALA A 83 13.15 8.69 -9.59
N ALA A 84 13.13 9.99 -9.88
CA ALA A 84 14.13 10.64 -10.73
C ALA A 84 15.55 10.54 -10.13
N TYR A 85 15.68 10.79 -8.84
CA TYR A 85 16.95 10.65 -8.12
C TYR A 85 17.49 9.22 -8.17
N ASP A 86 16.62 8.23 -7.92
CA ASP A 86 16.98 6.81 -7.93
C ASP A 86 17.34 6.33 -9.34
N THR A 87 16.59 6.76 -10.35
CA THR A 87 16.92 6.50 -11.75
C THR A 87 18.30 7.06 -12.12
N GLY A 88 18.61 8.28 -11.71
CA GLY A 88 19.93 8.87 -11.91
C GLY A 88 21.04 8.04 -11.26
N ARG A 89 20.82 7.59 -10.02
CA ARG A 89 21.78 6.70 -9.33
C ARG A 89 21.94 5.35 -10.01
N PHE A 90 20.85 4.78 -10.50
CA PHE A 90 20.87 3.52 -11.23
C PHE A 90 21.69 3.63 -12.51
N LEU A 91 21.47 4.68 -13.30
CA LEU A 91 22.18 4.90 -14.58
C LEU A 91 23.70 5.04 -14.41
N ILE A 92 24.14 5.56 -13.26
CA ILE A 92 25.58 5.68 -12.94
C ILE A 92 26.13 4.49 -12.14
N GLY A 93 25.36 3.41 -12.01
CA GLY A 93 25.79 2.19 -11.31
C GLY A 93 25.95 2.34 -9.78
N ARG A 94 25.29 3.33 -9.17
CA ARG A 94 25.38 3.63 -7.72
C ARG A 94 24.06 3.36 -6.98
N TYR A 95 23.17 2.58 -7.54
CA TYR A 95 21.92 2.23 -6.92
C TYR A 95 21.94 0.79 -6.40
N THR A 96 21.48 0.61 -5.19
CA THR A 96 21.16 -0.68 -4.58
C THR A 96 19.67 -0.70 -4.24
N GLU A 97 19.01 -1.82 -4.51
CA GLU A 97 17.62 -1.99 -4.12
C GLU A 97 17.50 -1.88 -2.59
N PRO A 98 16.65 -0.99 -2.08
CA PRO A 98 16.48 -0.84 -0.63
C PRO A 98 15.64 -1.99 -0.07
N ASP A 99 16.00 -2.48 1.10
CA ASP A 99 15.23 -3.49 1.85
C ASP A 99 13.87 -2.95 2.30
N HIS A 100 13.77 -1.63 2.43
CA HIS A 100 12.57 -0.95 2.91
C HIS A 100 12.11 0.11 1.93
N MET A 101 10.81 0.34 1.92
CA MET A 101 10.20 1.40 1.13
C MET A 101 10.69 2.78 1.60
N LYS A 102 11.27 3.59 0.70
CA LYS A 102 11.75 4.95 1.00
C LYS A 102 10.61 5.92 1.33
N ILE A 103 9.46 5.72 0.73
CA ILE A 103 8.25 6.50 0.97
C ILE A 103 7.20 5.53 1.48
N GLN A 104 6.91 5.58 2.77
CA GLN A 104 5.88 4.74 3.37
C GLN A 104 4.50 5.13 2.85
N LEU A 105 3.65 4.13 2.59
CA LEU A 105 2.24 4.35 2.28
C LEU A 105 1.55 4.96 3.49
N ARG A 106 0.78 6.00 3.25
CA ARG A 106 -0.11 6.63 4.24
C ARG A 106 -1.51 6.02 4.09
N ASP A 107 -2.34 6.20 5.07
CA ASP A 107 -3.74 5.77 5.00
C ASP A 107 -4.50 6.41 3.82
N LYS A 108 -4.10 7.63 3.42
CA LYS A 108 -4.68 8.31 2.25
C LYS A 108 -4.61 7.50 0.96
N GLU A 109 -3.55 6.74 0.74
CA GLU A 109 -3.40 5.89 -0.44
C GLU A 109 -4.43 4.75 -0.42
N CYS A 110 -4.73 4.20 0.76
CA CYS A 110 -5.75 3.17 0.93
C CYS A 110 -7.17 3.75 0.81
N LEU A 111 -7.37 4.94 1.37
CA LEU A 111 -8.67 5.62 1.41
C LEU A 111 -9.15 6.15 0.06
N GLN A 112 -8.33 6.07 -1.00
CA GLN A 112 -8.80 6.34 -2.36
C GLN A 112 -9.88 5.35 -2.82
N CYS A 113 -9.84 4.10 -2.31
CA CYS A 113 -10.73 3.02 -2.67
C CYS A 113 -11.49 2.44 -1.47
N HIS A 114 -10.91 2.50 -0.27
CA HIS A 114 -11.50 1.97 0.94
C HIS A 114 -12.16 3.08 1.76
N THR A 115 -13.41 2.88 2.16
CA THR A 115 -14.01 3.66 3.23
C THR A 115 -13.43 3.20 4.57
N PRO A 116 -13.17 4.12 5.52
CA PRO A 116 -12.71 3.73 6.85
C PRO A 116 -13.71 2.77 7.49
N ILE A 117 -13.33 1.51 7.62
CA ILE A 117 -14.15 0.46 8.26
C ILE A 117 -14.42 0.82 9.74
N LEU A 118 -13.58 1.68 10.31
CA LEU A 118 -13.68 2.19 11.69
C LEU A 118 -14.98 2.97 12.00
N LYS A 119 -15.79 3.33 10.99
CA LYS A 119 -17.02 4.13 11.19
C LYS A 119 -18.33 3.46 10.83
N SER A 120 -18.31 2.24 10.31
CA SER A 120 -19.53 1.60 9.83
C SER A 120 -19.58 0.09 10.09
N VAL A 121 -19.55 -0.28 11.36
CA VAL A 121 -20.29 -1.49 11.73
C VAL A 121 -21.75 -1.04 11.78
N PRO A 122 -22.65 -1.51 10.91
CA PRO A 122 -24.05 -1.18 11.01
C PRO A 122 -24.53 -1.55 12.41
N ALA A 123 -25.24 -0.64 13.08
CA ALA A 123 -25.77 -0.86 14.43
C ALA A 123 -26.85 -1.98 14.48
N ALA A 124 -27.16 -2.59 13.36
CA ALA A 124 -28.03 -3.75 13.24
C ALA A 124 -27.56 -4.60 12.06
N LEU A 125 -26.87 -5.68 12.34
CA LEU A 125 -26.72 -6.78 11.41
C LEU A 125 -28.05 -7.56 11.37
N SER A 126 -28.44 -8.11 10.20
CA SER A 126 -29.51 -9.09 10.17
C SER A 126 -29.06 -10.36 10.92
N PRO A 127 -30.01 -11.17 11.47
CA PRO A 127 -29.65 -12.40 12.17
C PRO A 127 -28.72 -13.34 11.39
N GLU A 128 -28.89 -13.40 10.06
CA GLU A 128 -28.01 -14.18 9.16
C GLU A 128 -26.60 -13.54 9.00
N GLN A 129 -26.51 -12.22 9.13
CA GLN A 129 -25.23 -11.51 9.12
C GLN A 129 -24.54 -11.58 10.48
N GLU A 130 -25.30 -11.66 11.58
CA GLU A 130 -24.79 -11.92 12.92
C GLU A 130 -24.20 -13.32 13.02
N GLU A 131 -24.88 -14.34 12.49
CA GLU A 131 -24.37 -15.72 12.48
C GLU A 131 -23.09 -15.87 11.64
N MET A 132 -22.99 -15.15 10.50
CA MET A 132 -21.75 -15.05 9.73
C MET A 132 -20.69 -14.17 10.40
N ALA A 133 -21.09 -13.24 11.23
CA ALA A 133 -20.22 -12.31 11.96
C ALA A 133 -19.74 -12.89 13.29
N GLU A 134 -20.52 -13.77 13.95
CA GLU A 134 -20.12 -14.40 15.22
C GLU A 134 -18.77 -15.14 15.15
N GLY A 135 -18.42 -15.68 13.97
CA GLY A 135 -17.07 -16.20 13.71
C GLY A 135 -15.99 -15.16 13.42
N ARG A 136 -16.37 -13.85 13.28
CA ARG A 136 -15.48 -12.77 12.86
C ARG A 136 -15.37 -11.60 13.84
N THR A 137 -16.35 -11.41 14.71
CA THR A 137 -16.52 -10.20 15.53
C THR A 137 -15.66 -10.17 16.77
N GLY A 138 -15.18 -11.30 17.26
CA GLY A 138 -14.40 -11.35 18.50
C GLY A 138 -12.96 -10.84 18.40
N ASP A 139 -12.35 -10.87 17.20
CA ASP A 139 -10.91 -10.73 17.03
C ASP A 139 -10.48 -9.63 16.04
N SER A 140 -11.41 -8.84 15.50
CA SER A 140 -11.06 -7.78 14.57
C SER A 140 -10.69 -6.49 15.30
N TYR A 141 -9.48 -5.97 15.07
CA TYR A 141 -9.05 -4.66 15.56
C TYR A 141 -10.08 -3.55 15.25
N HIS A 142 -10.69 -3.60 14.07
CA HIS A 142 -11.69 -2.62 13.64
C HIS A 142 -13.02 -2.71 14.40
N ALA A 143 -13.30 -3.81 15.08
CA ALA A 143 -14.51 -3.99 15.90
C ALA A 143 -14.30 -3.58 17.36
N ILE A 144 -13.06 -3.31 17.77
CA ILE A 144 -12.72 -2.98 19.16
C ILE A 144 -12.80 -1.46 19.35
N LYS A 145 -13.89 -0.97 19.97
CA LYS A 145 -14.14 0.47 20.17
C LYS A 145 -13.04 1.18 20.96
N ASP A 146 -12.42 0.51 21.91
CA ASP A 146 -11.36 1.07 22.74
C ASP A 146 -10.06 1.33 21.96
N HIS A 147 -9.96 0.82 20.73
CA HIS A 147 -8.86 1.10 19.82
C HIS A 147 -9.09 2.33 18.93
N ASP A 148 -10.28 2.93 18.92
CA ASP A 148 -10.58 4.13 18.13
C ASP A 148 -9.60 5.29 18.34
N PRO A 149 -9.09 5.55 19.57
CA PRO A 149 -8.08 6.59 19.79
C PRO A 149 -6.70 6.23 19.25
N VAL A 150 -6.42 4.94 19.01
CA VAL A 150 -5.10 4.45 18.59
C VAL A 150 -4.99 4.58 17.07
N LYS A 151 -4.29 5.59 16.62
CA LYS A 151 -4.10 5.86 15.18
C LYS A 151 -2.95 5.02 14.61
N LEU A 152 -3.20 3.75 14.34
CA LEU A 152 -2.26 2.91 13.61
C LEU A 152 -2.48 3.04 12.10
N ALA A 153 -1.40 3.22 11.34
CA ALA A 153 -1.47 3.22 9.89
C ALA A 153 -1.88 1.84 9.36
N CYS A 154 -2.73 1.83 8.32
CA CYS A 154 -3.26 0.61 7.69
C CYS A 154 -2.17 -0.42 7.37
N VAL A 155 -1.03 0.04 6.85
CA VAL A 155 0.11 -0.81 6.46
C VAL A 155 0.83 -1.47 7.64
N ARG A 156 0.55 -1.06 8.87
CA ARG A 156 1.12 -1.73 10.05
C ARG A 156 0.51 -3.10 10.26
N CYS A 157 -0.77 -3.25 9.94
CA CYS A 157 -1.50 -4.51 10.06
C CYS A 157 -1.65 -5.22 8.69
N HIS A 158 -1.73 -4.44 7.60
CA HIS A 158 -1.92 -4.93 6.24
C HIS A 158 -0.67 -4.65 5.37
N PRO A 159 0.45 -5.36 5.58
CA PRO A 159 1.64 -5.21 4.74
C PRO A 159 1.35 -5.75 3.34
N SER A 160 1.72 -4.97 2.30
CA SER A 160 1.25 -5.25 0.94
C SER A 160 2.06 -6.32 0.21
N HIS A 161 3.38 -6.41 0.47
CA HIS A 161 4.31 -7.27 -0.26
C HIS A 161 4.95 -8.36 0.61
N THR A 162 4.23 -8.87 1.59
CA THR A 162 4.71 -9.95 2.43
C THR A 162 3.89 -11.22 2.21
N ALA A 163 4.56 -12.33 2.00
CA ALA A 163 3.93 -13.64 1.86
C ALA A 163 3.54 -14.27 3.21
N ASP A 164 3.72 -13.56 4.33
CA ASP A 164 3.46 -14.06 5.69
C ASP A 164 1.96 -14.05 6.04
N GLY A 165 1.14 -13.41 5.21
CA GLY A 165 -0.31 -13.26 5.42
C GLY A 165 -1.11 -14.30 4.64
N GLU A 166 -2.16 -14.84 5.26
CA GLU A 166 -3.09 -15.74 4.60
C GLU A 166 -4.31 -14.98 4.05
N ALA A 167 -4.75 -15.35 2.85
CA ALA A 167 -5.91 -14.74 2.18
C ALA A 167 -7.19 -14.80 3.04
N ARG A 168 -7.40 -15.90 3.79
CA ARG A 168 -8.55 -16.07 4.70
C ARG A 168 -8.58 -15.07 5.84
N PHE A 169 -7.41 -14.52 6.23
CA PHE A 169 -7.26 -13.46 7.22
C PHE A 169 -6.98 -12.10 6.60
N GLN A 170 -7.38 -11.91 5.34
CA GLN A 170 -7.19 -10.65 4.59
C GLN A 170 -5.74 -10.19 4.59
N PHE A 171 -4.81 -11.14 4.45
CA PHE A 171 -3.36 -10.92 4.41
C PHE A 171 -2.80 -10.23 5.67
N LEU A 172 -3.44 -10.41 6.82
CA LEU A 172 -2.86 -10.02 8.10
C LEU A 172 -1.64 -10.89 8.41
N ALA A 173 -0.49 -10.27 8.52
CA ALA A 173 0.74 -10.94 8.93
C ALA A 173 0.76 -11.13 10.45
N ARG A 174 0.02 -12.12 10.96
CA ARG A 174 -0.12 -12.41 12.40
C ARG A 174 1.23 -12.46 13.16
N PRO A 175 2.29 -13.11 12.63
CA PRO A 175 3.58 -13.15 13.32
C PRO A 175 4.19 -11.76 13.56
N ARG A 176 3.89 -10.79 12.70
CA ARG A 176 4.35 -9.40 12.84
C ARG A 176 3.40 -8.55 13.67
N LEU A 177 2.11 -8.85 13.60
CA LEU A 177 1.07 -8.11 14.29
C LEU A 177 1.04 -8.40 15.79
N LEU A 178 1.12 -9.67 16.20
CA LEU A 178 1.03 -10.07 17.60
C LEU A 178 2.07 -9.40 18.51
N PRO A 179 3.35 -9.23 18.14
CA PRO A 179 4.29 -8.46 18.93
C PRO A 179 3.86 -7.01 19.13
N LEU A 180 3.32 -6.33 18.12
CA LEU A 180 2.83 -4.96 18.23
C LEU A 180 1.68 -4.83 19.23
N CYS A 181 0.74 -5.79 19.21
CA CYS A 181 -0.35 -5.82 20.17
C CYS A 181 0.18 -6.00 21.61
N ARG A 182 1.08 -6.97 21.80
CA ARG A 182 1.69 -7.27 23.09
C ARG A 182 2.48 -6.08 23.66
N ASP A 183 3.29 -5.42 22.82
CA ASP A 183 4.12 -4.31 23.26
C ASP A 183 3.27 -3.14 23.75
N CYS A 184 2.18 -2.82 23.03
CA CYS A 184 1.26 -1.77 23.42
C CYS A 184 0.51 -2.15 24.72
N HIS A 185 -0.10 -3.33 24.77
CA HIS A 185 -0.85 -3.79 25.94
C HIS A 185 0.02 -3.94 27.18
N LYS A 186 1.26 -4.42 27.03
CA LYS A 186 2.23 -4.51 28.11
C LYS A 186 2.55 -3.13 28.72
N THR A 187 2.64 -2.08 27.89
CA THR A 187 2.86 -0.72 28.38
C THR A 187 1.66 -0.14 29.12
N MET A 188 0.46 -0.65 28.84
CA MET A 188 -0.78 -0.27 29.53
C MET A 188 -1.08 -1.14 30.77
N GLY A 189 -0.24 -2.13 31.09
CA GLY A 189 -0.43 -3.02 32.23
C GLY A 189 -1.46 -4.13 32.01
N GLU A 190 -1.85 -4.37 30.77
CA GLU A 190 -2.81 -5.42 30.40
C GLU A 190 -2.11 -6.64 29.80
N GLU A 191 -2.37 -7.83 30.35
CA GLU A 191 -1.96 -9.07 29.72
C GLU A 191 -3.00 -9.49 28.66
N VAL A 192 -2.60 -9.44 27.40
CA VAL A 192 -3.45 -9.92 26.30
C VAL A 192 -3.21 -11.41 26.13
N GLY A 193 -4.16 -12.20 26.61
CA GLY A 193 -4.20 -13.66 26.38
C GLY A 193 -4.69 -13.98 24.97
N TYR A 194 -3.80 -14.01 23.97
CA TYR A 194 -4.15 -14.59 22.68
C TYR A 194 -3.99 -16.09 22.70
N SER A 195 -5.09 -16.81 22.65
CA SER A 195 -5.09 -18.23 22.27
C SER A 195 -4.84 -18.31 20.76
N LEU A 196 -3.69 -18.82 20.38
CA LEU A 196 -3.41 -19.23 19.00
C LEU A 196 -4.15 -20.57 18.76
N ARG A 197 -5.45 -20.52 18.48
CA ARG A 197 -6.18 -21.67 17.94
C ARG A 197 -6.40 -21.48 16.44
#